data_ff51d162336e7eb70e9c45cac3f25dcc
#
_entry.id   ff51d162336e7eb70e9c45cac3f25dcc
#
_cell.length_a   1.000
_cell.length_b   1.000
_cell.length_c   1.000
_cell.angle_alpha   90.00
_cell.angle_beta   90.00
_cell.angle_gamma   90.00
#
_symmetry.space_group_name_H-M   'P 1'
#
loop_
_entity.id
_entity.type
_entity.pdbx_description
1 polymer ?
#
loop_
_entity_poly.entity_id
_entity_poly.type
_entity_poly.pdbx_seq_one_letter_code
_entity_poly.pdbx_strand_id
1 'polypeptide(L)'
;MDIWDLKPEATTGGPFRPISTSGDVQICEHMPLMAKQMHNMAIIRSMSTREADHMRGRYYMHTGYVPNPSMEHPSYGSLLSHQLRRDDIEIPQFVTVGGGSMGSGFLGAQYNPFSVNSDGRIRNLDMKVDERLIQRAYALDLIETNFINQKRGSLAKDHQSVLKQTFNLLTSEQMKAFKIAGEPEPVKERYGDNGFGKGCLMARRLVEVGVPFVEVNLGGWDNHQNIHPTLKDNKLPVLDQGMSALVEDLEQRELLKDTAIIWMGEFSRTPRINGNAGRDHWARSWSV
;
A
#
# COMPACT_ATOMS: atom_id res chain seq x y z
N MET A 1 -9.01 -15.21 -9.78
CA MET A 1 -7.65 -15.75 -10.02
C MET A 1 -7.45 -16.97 -9.16
N ASP A 2 -6.62 -17.88 -9.60
CA ASP A 2 -6.37 -19.15 -8.92
C ASP A 2 -5.37 -18.98 -7.75
N ILE A 3 -5.68 -18.11 -6.79
CA ILE A 3 -4.81 -17.78 -5.63
C ILE A 3 -5.50 -18.16 -4.33
N TRP A 4 -6.57 -17.45 -3.97
CA TRP A 4 -7.27 -17.58 -2.70
C TRP A 4 -8.54 -18.45 -2.77
N ASP A 5 -9.06 -18.70 -3.98
CA ASP A 5 -10.27 -19.47 -4.22
C ASP A 5 -10.12 -20.31 -5.50
N LEU A 6 -9.40 -21.42 -5.40
CA LEU A 6 -9.13 -22.32 -6.52
C LEU A 6 -10.35 -23.18 -6.80
N LYS A 7 -10.58 -23.48 -8.09
CA LYS A 7 -11.63 -24.35 -8.58
C LYS A 7 -11.02 -25.39 -9.55
N PRO A 8 -10.11 -26.26 -9.09
CA PRO A 8 -9.32 -27.13 -9.95
C PRO A 8 -10.17 -28.10 -10.78
N GLU A 9 -11.34 -28.51 -10.28
CA GLU A 9 -12.26 -29.44 -10.96
C GLU A 9 -13.26 -28.73 -11.88
N ALA A 10 -13.31 -27.39 -11.87
CA ALA A 10 -14.20 -26.65 -12.74
C ALA A 10 -13.62 -26.52 -14.17
N THR A 11 -14.47 -26.49 -15.18
CA THR A 11 -14.07 -26.24 -16.59
C THR A 11 -13.36 -24.92 -16.80
N THR A 12 -13.48 -24.01 -15.84
CA THR A 12 -12.83 -22.71 -15.78
C THR A 12 -11.61 -22.68 -14.86
N GLY A 13 -11.31 -23.80 -14.18
CA GLY A 13 -10.16 -23.94 -13.31
C GLY A 13 -8.84 -23.86 -14.07
N GLY A 14 -7.82 -23.34 -13.37
CA GLY A 14 -6.44 -23.30 -13.88
C GLY A 14 -5.64 -24.56 -13.49
N PRO A 15 -4.36 -24.62 -13.85
CA PRO A 15 -3.48 -25.74 -13.55
C PRO A 15 -3.03 -25.79 -12.09
N PHE A 16 -3.22 -24.72 -11.31
CA PHE A 16 -2.77 -24.64 -9.93
C PHE A 16 -3.60 -25.53 -9.00
N ARG A 17 -2.96 -26.05 -7.98
CA ARG A 17 -3.58 -26.97 -7.01
C ARG A 17 -3.67 -26.33 -5.64
N PRO A 18 -4.73 -26.63 -4.88
CA PRO A 18 -4.86 -26.19 -3.50
C PRO A 18 -3.91 -26.97 -2.58
N ILE A 19 -3.34 -26.27 -1.61
CA ILE A 19 -2.58 -26.87 -0.50
C ILE A 19 -3.26 -26.59 0.84
N SER A 20 -3.04 -27.48 1.81
CA SER A 20 -3.46 -27.27 3.19
C SER A 20 -2.71 -26.11 3.83
N THR A 21 -3.36 -25.46 4.79
CA THR A 21 -2.82 -24.29 5.48
C THR A 21 -2.88 -24.49 7.00
N SER A 22 -2.33 -23.53 7.75
CA SER A 22 -2.47 -23.46 9.21
C SER A 22 -3.87 -23.04 9.68
N GLY A 23 -4.74 -22.59 8.75
CA GLY A 23 -6.14 -22.26 8.98
C GLY A 23 -7.08 -23.36 8.45
N ASP A 24 -8.36 -23.00 8.31
CA ASP A 24 -9.43 -23.89 7.84
C ASP A 24 -9.69 -23.83 6.33
N VAL A 25 -8.85 -23.12 5.58
CA VAL A 25 -8.97 -22.91 4.14
C VAL A 25 -7.76 -23.43 3.38
N GLN A 26 -7.95 -23.72 2.09
CA GLN A 26 -6.87 -24.05 1.16
C GLN A 26 -6.58 -22.86 0.26
N ILE A 27 -5.30 -22.68 -0.08
CA ILE A 27 -4.82 -21.67 -1.02
C ILE A 27 -3.91 -22.27 -2.09
N CYS A 28 -3.44 -21.47 -3.03
CA CYS A 28 -2.58 -21.89 -4.13
C CYS A 28 -1.26 -22.52 -3.64
N GLU A 29 -0.86 -23.62 -4.27
CA GLU A 29 0.41 -24.34 -4.00
C GLU A 29 1.68 -23.50 -4.15
N HIS A 30 1.60 -22.37 -4.89
CA HIS A 30 2.70 -21.44 -5.09
C HIS A 30 2.79 -20.37 -3.99
N MET A 31 2.07 -20.56 -2.88
CA MET A 31 2.10 -19.69 -1.71
C MET A 31 2.32 -20.47 -0.40
N PRO A 32 3.38 -21.29 -0.31
CA PRO A 32 3.61 -22.19 0.84
C PRO A 32 3.98 -21.43 2.12
N LEU A 33 4.55 -20.23 2.04
CA LEU A 33 4.88 -19.43 3.23
C LEU A 33 3.62 -18.77 3.79
N MET A 34 2.77 -18.20 2.93
CA MET A 34 1.46 -17.69 3.35
C MET A 34 0.56 -18.79 3.93
N ALA A 35 0.64 -20.02 3.38
CA ALA A 35 -0.11 -21.16 3.94
C ALA A 35 0.16 -21.37 5.43
N LYS A 36 1.36 -21.06 5.92
CA LYS A 36 1.71 -21.13 7.35
C LYS A 36 1.14 -20.00 8.18
N GLN A 37 0.74 -18.89 7.55
CA GLN A 37 0.19 -17.71 8.22
C GLN A 37 -1.35 -17.61 8.14
N MET A 38 -2.02 -18.59 7.52
CA MET A 38 -3.45 -18.51 7.26
C MET A 38 -4.35 -18.53 8.52
N HIS A 39 -3.82 -18.96 9.66
CA HIS A 39 -4.53 -18.85 10.94
C HIS A 39 -4.71 -17.39 11.41
N ASN A 40 -3.93 -16.46 10.84
CA ASN A 40 -4.01 -15.01 11.08
C ASN A 40 -4.87 -14.27 10.03
N MET A 41 -5.48 -14.99 9.06
CA MET A 41 -6.12 -14.38 7.90
C MET A 41 -7.59 -14.77 7.75
N ALA A 42 -8.36 -13.85 7.18
CA ALA A 42 -9.71 -14.09 6.70
C ALA A 42 -9.78 -13.81 5.18
N ILE A 43 -10.44 -14.67 4.42
CA ILE A 43 -10.65 -14.48 2.98
C ILE A 43 -12.12 -14.11 2.74
N ILE A 44 -12.35 -12.92 2.20
CA ILE A 44 -13.68 -12.49 1.75
C ILE A 44 -13.82 -12.87 0.28
N ARG A 45 -14.65 -13.88 -0.03
CA ARG A 45 -14.83 -14.42 -1.40
C ARG A 45 -16.02 -13.81 -2.16
N SER A 46 -16.71 -12.85 -1.57
CA SER A 46 -17.96 -12.27 -2.09
C SER A 46 -17.83 -10.84 -2.56
N MET A 47 -16.61 -10.37 -2.83
CA MET A 47 -16.41 -9.03 -3.36
C MET A 47 -17.02 -8.90 -4.75
N SER A 48 -17.70 -7.78 -5.02
CA SER A 48 -18.25 -7.45 -6.32
C SER A 48 -18.34 -5.94 -6.54
N THR A 49 -18.21 -5.52 -7.79
CA THR A 49 -18.42 -4.13 -8.21
C THR A 49 -18.96 -4.08 -9.65
N ARG A 50 -19.33 -2.89 -10.11
CA ARG A 50 -19.66 -2.64 -11.51
C ARG A 50 -18.47 -2.10 -12.30
N GLU A 51 -17.37 -1.77 -11.62
CA GLU A 51 -16.21 -1.11 -12.21
C GLU A 51 -15.21 -2.17 -12.71
N ALA A 52 -15.09 -2.34 -14.02
CA ALA A 52 -14.17 -3.24 -14.71
C ALA A 52 -13.06 -2.49 -15.48
N ASP A 53 -12.96 -1.19 -15.30
CA ASP A 53 -11.87 -0.33 -15.75
C ASP A 53 -10.89 -0.10 -14.60
N HIS A 54 -9.58 -0.16 -14.87
CA HIS A 54 -8.56 -0.07 -13.83
C HIS A 54 -8.61 1.22 -13.02
N MET A 55 -8.76 2.37 -13.67
CA MET A 55 -8.78 3.66 -12.96
C MET A 55 -10.02 3.79 -12.10
N ARG A 56 -11.18 3.41 -12.64
CA ARG A 56 -12.45 3.47 -11.93
C ARG A 56 -12.53 2.45 -10.80
N GLY A 57 -12.11 1.22 -11.06
CA GLY A 57 -12.07 0.15 -10.05
C GLY A 57 -11.11 0.49 -8.91
N ARG A 58 -9.91 0.98 -9.24
CA ARG A 58 -8.93 1.44 -8.25
C ARG A 58 -9.49 2.59 -7.40
N TYR A 59 -10.10 3.59 -8.02
CA TYR A 59 -10.74 4.67 -7.28
C TYR A 59 -11.82 4.13 -6.33
N TYR A 60 -12.68 3.23 -6.83
CA TYR A 60 -13.74 2.63 -6.02
C TYR A 60 -13.18 1.87 -4.81
N MET A 61 -12.15 1.03 -5.02
CA MET A 61 -11.54 0.22 -3.96
C MET A 61 -10.75 1.05 -2.94
N HIS A 62 -10.27 2.25 -3.30
CA HIS A 62 -9.53 3.12 -2.37
C HIS A 62 -10.42 4.14 -1.66
N THR A 63 -11.61 4.41 -2.18
CA THR A 63 -12.50 5.48 -1.63
C THR A 63 -13.85 4.97 -1.16
N GLY A 64 -14.32 3.82 -1.67
CA GLY A 64 -15.68 3.32 -1.49
C GLY A 64 -16.74 4.02 -2.38
N TYR A 65 -16.31 4.91 -3.27
CA TYR A 65 -17.21 5.69 -4.13
C TYR A 65 -16.92 5.49 -5.61
N VAL A 66 -17.95 5.58 -6.42
CA VAL A 66 -17.79 5.68 -7.88
C VAL A 66 -17.19 7.05 -8.22
N PRO A 67 -16.26 7.14 -9.19
CA PRO A 67 -15.70 8.43 -9.61
C PRO A 67 -16.81 9.42 -10.01
N ASN A 68 -16.75 10.62 -9.42
CA ASN A 68 -17.70 11.70 -9.69
C ASN A 68 -16.91 12.96 -10.14
N PRO A 69 -17.21 13.53 -11.32
CA PRO A 69 -16.48 14.73 -11.81
C PRO A 69 -16.62 15.96 -10.91
N SER A 70 -17.65 16.02 -10.08
CA SER A 70 -17.92 17.18 -9.22
C SER A 70 -17.23 17.09 -7.85
N MET A 71 -16.72 15.92 -7.46
CA MET A 71 -16.14 15.71 -6.14
C MET A 71 -15.10 14.59 -6.18
N GLU A 72 -13.91 14.89 -5.72
CA GLU A 72 -12.89 13.88 -5.47
C GLU A 72 -12.97 13.44 -4.00
N HIS A 73 -13.21 12.14 -3.80
CA HIS A 73 -13.32 11.57 -2.45
C HIS A 73 -11.92 11.21 -1.92
N PRO A 74 -11.70 11.37 -0.60
CA PRO A 74 -10.45 10.94 0.01
C PRO A 74 -10.31 9.42 -0.01
N SER A 75 -9.09 8.96 -0.17
CA SER A 75 -8.75 7.55 -0.01
C SER A 75 -8.85 7.11 1.46
N TYR A 76 -8.98 5.80 1.71
CA TYR A 76 -8.95 5.26 3.07
C TYR A 76 -7.69 5.67 3.83
N GLY A 77 -6.52 5.69 3.16
CA GLY A 77 -5.28 6.14 3.78
C GLY A 77 -5.35 7.59 4.23
N SER A 78 -5.93 8.47 3.41
CA SER A 78 -6.15 9.87 3.78
C SER A 78 -7.17 10.04 4.91
N LEU A 79 -8.27 9.27 4.87
CA LEU A 79 -9.27 9.28 5.95
C LEU A 79 -8.67 8.80 7.27
N LEU A 80 -7.94 7.69 7.27
CA LEU A 80 -7.34 7.14 8.47
C LEU A 80 -6.23 8.05 9.02
N SER A 81 -5.39 8.63 8.17
CA SER A 81 -4.39 9.62 8.62
C SER A 81 -5.00 10.90 9.18
N HIS A 82 -6.22 11.24 8.76
CA HIS A 82 -6.98 12.36 9.34
C HIS A 82 -7.61 11.98 10.68
N GLN A 83 -8.29 10.82 10.76
CA GLN A 83 -9.06 10.41 11.94
C GLN A 83 -8.20 9.83 13.07
N LEU A 84 -7.13 9.11 12.70
CA LEU A 84 -6.21 8.47 13.64
C LEU A 84 -4.91 9.26 13.81
N ARG A 85 -4.94 10.55 13.47
CA ARG A 85 -3.77 11.42 13.55
C ARG A 85 -3.17 11.37 14.96
N ARG A 86 -1.85 11.22 15.00
CA ARG A 86 -1.04 11.24 16.22
C ARG A 86 -0.09 12.43 16.17
N ASP A 87 -0.07 13.22 17.24
CA ASP A 87 0.78 14.43 17.33
C ASP A 87 2.25 14.08 17.66
N ASP A 88 2.51 12.88 18.18
CA ASP A 88 3.85 12.35 18.44
C ASP A 88 4.52 11.76 17.20
N ILE A 89 3.81 11.66 16.07
CA ILE A 89 4.36 11.22 14.79
C ILE A 89 4.71 12.43 13.94
N GLU A 90 6.01 12.65 13.77
CA GLU A 90 6.58 13.78 13.03
C GLU A 90 6.74 13.52 11.53
N ILE A 91 6.74 12.23 11.13
CA ILE A 91 6.81 11.78 9.74
C ILE A 91 5.42 11.68 9.11
N PRO A 92 5.30 11.58 7.78
CA PRO A 92 4.00 11.44 7.12
C PRO A 92 3.20 10.25 7.64
N GLN A 93 1.93 10.50 7.96
CA GLN A 93 1.04 9.50 8.57
C GLN A 93 0.26 8.67 7.54
N PHE A 94 0.44 8.96 6.26
CA PHE A 94 0.04 8.11 5.14
C PHE A 94 1.22 7.95 4.19
N VAL A 95 1.78 6.76 4.12
CA VAL A 95 2.94 6.44 3.28
C VAL A 95 2.56 5.40 2.23
N THR A 96 2.94 5.64 0.98
CA THR A 96 2.83 4.64 -0.11
C THR A 96 4.20 4.24 -0.60
N VAL A 97 4.42 2.94 -0.77
CA VAL A 97 5.70 2.35 -1.16
C VAL A 97 5.57 1.61 -2.49
N GLY A 98 6.44 1.92 -3.43
CA GLY A 98 6.53 1.22 -4.72
C GLY A 98 5.46 1.58 -5.72
N GLY A 99 4.66 2.61 -5.48
CA GLY A 99 3.63 3.08 -6.40
C GLY A 99 2.89 4.29 -5.89
N GLY A 100 2.03 4.86 -6.73
CA GLY A 100 1.12 5.93 -6.33
C GLY A 100 -0.15 5.38 -5.72
N SER A 101 -0.77 6.13 -4.83
CA SER A 101 -2.09 5.89 -4.27
C SER A 101 -3.09 6.98 -4.68
N MET A 102 -4.34 6.83 -4.25
CA MET A 102 -5.34 7.89 -4.38
C MET A 102 -5.09 8.99 -3.35
N GLY A 103 -5.44 10.21 -3.71
CA GLY A 103 -5.18 11.40 -2.90
C GLY A 103 -6.17 11.61 -1.76
N SER A 104 -6.03 12.79 -1.16
CA SER A 104 -6.82 13.23 -0.01
C SER A 104 -8.19 13.82 -0.38
N GLY A 105 -8.50 13.97 -1.68
CA GLY A 105 -9.74 14.60 -2.12
C GLY A 105 -10.00 15.92 -1.39
N PHE A 106 -11.17 16.07 -0.81
CA PHE A 106 -11.59 17.30 -0.13
C PHE A 106 -10.96 17.50 1.28
N LEU A 107 -10.16 16.58 1.79
CA LEU A 107 -9.53 16.74 3.12
C LEU A 107 -8.34 17.71 3.11
N GLY A 108 -7.77 18.02 1.95
CA GLY A 108 -6.61 18.92 1.81
C GLY A 108 -5.27 18.19 1.70
N ALA A 109 -4.29 18.90 1.16
CA ALA A 109 -3.00 18.35 0.73
C ALA A 109 -2.16 17.71 1.86
N GLN A 110 -2.37 18.12 3.10
CA GLN A 110 -1.67 17.57 4.26
C GLN A 110 -1.96 16.09 4.53
N TYR A 111 -3.03 15.54 3.96
CA TYR A 111 -3.41 14.14 4.07
C TYR A 111 -3.14 13.33 2.80
N ASN A 112 -2.43 13.91 1.84
CA ASN A 112 -1.97 13.18 0.67
C ASN A 112 -0.96 12.09 1.04
N PRO A 113 -0.92 10.99 0.27
CA PRO A 113 0.09 9.97 0.48
C PRO A 113 1.50 10.50 0.23
N PHE A 114 2.41 10.18 1.12
CA PHE A 114 3.83 10.40 0.92
C PHE A 114 4.44 9.21 0.17
N SER A 115 4.85 9.43 -1.06
CA SER A 115 5.33 8.35 -1.94
C SER A 115 6.82 8.10 -1.76
N VAL A 116 7.18 6.84 -1.52
CA VAL A 116 8.54 6.36 -1.35
C VAL A 116 8.83 5.27 -2.39
N ASN A 117 10.03 5.26 -2.93
CA ASN A 117 10.46 4.16 -3.78
C ASN A 117 10.58 2.85 -2.96
N SER A 118 10.41 1.73 -3.63
CA SER A 118 10.52 0.41 -2.99
C SER A 118 11.91 0.10 -2.40
N ASP A 119 12.95 0.80 -2.84
CA ASP A 119 14.31 0.70 -2.29
C ASP A 119 14.57 1.64 -1.08
N GLY A 120 13.52 2.34 -0.61
CA GLY A 120 13.60 3.27 0.51
C GLY A 120 14.20 4.63 0.17
N ARG A 121 14.54 4.87 -1.11
CA ARG A 121 15.01 6.19 -1.51
C ARG A 121 13.85 7.17 -1.56
N ILE A 122 14.01 8.26 -0.85
CA ILE A 122 13.11 9.41 -0.89
C ILE A 122 13.80 10.49 -1.72
N ARG A 123 13.13 10.95 -2.77
CA ARG A 123 13.68 12.01 -3.63
C ARG A 123 13.98 13.26 -2.80
N ASN A 124 15.13 13.87 -3.03
CA ASN A 124 15.57 15.13 -2.42
C ASN A 124 15.74 15.08 -0.88
N LEU A 125 15.81 13.92 -0.25
CA LEU A 125 16.05 13.82 1.19
C LEU A 125 17.54 14.02 1.55
N ASP A 126 18.45 13.97 0.57
CA ASP A 126 19.88 14.24 0.76
C ASP A 126 20.20 15.75 0.92
N MET A 127 19.15 16.61 0.90
CA MET A 127 19.31 18.03 1.17
C MET A 127 19.82 18.26 2.59
N LYS A 128 20.94 18.94 2.71
CA LYS A 128 21.39 19.45 4.00
C LYS A 128 20.47 20.56 4.46
N VAL A 129 19.93 20.42 5.67
CA VAL A 129 19.22 21.51 6.33
C VAL A 129 20.28 22.50 6.82
N ASP A 130 20.55 23.53 6.01
CA ASP A 130 21.44 24.62 6.36
C ASP A 130 20.64 25.84 6.88
N GLU A 131 21.35 26.80 7.46
CA GLU A 131 20.77 28.02 8.02
C GLU A 131 19.99 28.82 6.97
N ARG A 132 20.44 28.80 5.73
CA ARG A 132 19.78 29.49 4.61
C ARG A 132 18.41 28.87 4.28
N LEU A 133 18.29 27.54 4.34
CA LEU A 133 17.02 26.83 4.14
C LEU A 133 16.04 27.16 5.26
N ILE A 134 16.52 27.17 6.51
CA ILE A 134 15.72 27.54 7.69
C ILE A 134 15.20 29.00 7.56
N GLN A 135 16.07 29.94 7.20
CA GLN A 135 15.68 31.35 7.03
C GLN A 135 14.66 31.53 5.89
N ARG A 136 14.81 30.80 4.78
CA ARG A 136 13.84 30.83 3.67
C ARG A 136 12.48 30.30 4.07
N ALA A 137 12.44 29.21 4.82
CA ALA A 137 11.20 28.63 5.32
C ALA A 137 10.49 29.60 6.28
N TYR A 138 11.23 30.20 7.19
CA TYR A 138 10.67 31.18 8.11
C TYR A 138 10.09 32.41 7.37
N ALA A 139 10.83 32.94 6.37
CA ALA A 139 10.34 34.05 5.56
C ALA A 139 9.06 33.68 4.77
N LEU A 140 9.00 32.47 4.25
CA LEU A 140 7.83 31.97 3.51
C LEU A 140 6.64 31.78 4.46
N ASP A 141 6.84 31.23 5.66
CA ASP A 141 5.80 31.09 6.67
C ASP A 141 5.18 32.42 7.06
N LEU A 142 5.98 33.48 7.22
CA LEU A 142 5.49 34.83 7.46
C LEU A 142 4.62 35.37 6.32
N ILE A 143 5.03 35.16 5.06
CA ILE A 143 4.29 35.59 3.88
C ILE A 143 2.94 34.85 3.82
N GLU A 144 2.95 33.52 3.98
CA GLU A 144 1.76 32.68 3.90
C GLU A 144 0.79 32.96 5.05
N THR A 145 1.30 33.15 6.27
CA THR A 145 0.49 33.56 7.42
C THR A 145 -0.25 34.88 7.14
N ASN A 146 0.40 35.83 6.48
CA ASN A 146 -0.23 37.08 6.06
C ASN A 146 -1.35 36.84 5.02
N PHE A 147 -1.12 35.98 4.05
CA PHE A 147 -2.12 35.58 3.05
C PHE A 147 -3.33 34.90 3.68
N ILE A 148 -3.09 33.97 4.60
CA ILE A 148 -4.13 33.24 5.34
C ILE A 148 -4.97 34.21 6.18
N ASN A 149 -4.34 35.12 6.91
CA ASN A 149 -5.02 36.12 7.73
C ASN A 149 -5.89 37.08 6.91
N GLN A 150 -5.50 37.35 5.66
CA GLN A 150 -6.28 38.14 4.72
C GLN A 150 -7.38 37.35 3.99
N LYS A 151 -7.61 36.07 4.38
CA LYS A 151 -8.62 35.16 3.81
C LYS A 151 -8.53 35.03 2.27
N ARG A 152 -7.32 35.03 1.73
CA ARG A 152 -7.05 34.94 0.28
C ARG A 152 -7.03 33.49 -0.25
N GLY A 153 -7.87 32.62 0.27
CA GLY A 153 -8.04 31.23 -0.17
C GLY A 153 -7.38 30.20 0.72
N SER A 154 -7.66 28.92 0.47
CA SER A 154 -7.16 27.78 1.23
C SER A 154 -5.75 27.29 0.80
N LEU A 155 -5.33 27.60 -0.42
CA LEU A 155 -4.07 27.11 -1.01
C LEU A 155 -2.82 27.47 -0.19
N ALA A 156 -2.79 28.68 0.40
CA ALA A 156 -1.67 29.10 1.25
C ALA A 156 -1.59 28.27 2.54
N LYS A 157 -2.74 27.89 3.10
CA LYS A 157 -2.82 27.03 4.30
C LYS A 157 -2.35 25.60 3.98
N ASP A 158 -2.75 25.06 2.83
CA ASP A 158 -2.32 23.74 2.38
C ASP A 158 -0.81 23.72 2.13
N HIS A 159 -0.27 24.75 1.49
CA HIS A 159 1.17 24.88 1.21
C HIS A 159 1.98 25.01 2.51
N GLN A 160 1.53 25.83 3.47
CA GLN A 160 2.16 25.97 4.78
C GLN A 160 2.19 24.63 5.53
N SER A 161 1.10 23.86 5.48
CA SER A 161 1.02 22.53 6.09
C SER A 161 2.02 21.55 5.49
N VAL A 162 2.14 21.52 4.16
CA VAL A 162 3.10 20.67 3.45
C VAL A 162 4.55 21.06 3.76
N LEU A 163 4.86 22.36 3.82
CA LEU A 163 6.19 22.83 4.21
C LEU A 163 6.54 22.40 5.64
N LYS A 164 5.64 22.59 6.59
CA LYS A 164 5.84 22.15 7.97
C LYS A 164 6.12 20.65 8.06
N GLN A 165 5.34 19.84 7.36
CA GLN A 165 5.59 18.39 7.27
C GLN A 165 6.96 18.08 6.67
N THR A 166 7.38 18.81 5.62
CA THR A 166 8.69 18.65 4.99
C THR A 166 9.82 18.97 5.97
N PHE A 167 9.71 20.03 6.76
CA PHE A 167 10.72 20.36 7.78
C PHE A 167 10.80 19.31 8.87
N ASN A 168 9.66 18.87 9.40
CA ASN A 168 9.60 17.80 10.37
C ASN A 168 10.27 16.54 9.82
N LEU A 169 9.97 16.18 8.59
CA LEU A 169 10.57 15.04 7.90
C LEU A 169 12.10 15.12 7.85
N LEU A 170 12.66 16.30 7.52
CA LEU A 170 14.11 16.50 7.39
C LEU A 170 14.87 16.47 8.72
N THR A 171 14.20 16.74 9.84
CA THR A 171 14.81 16.88 11.17
C THR A 171 14.48 15.75 12.13
N SER A 172 13.45 14.95 11.83
CA SER A 172 12.95 13.91 12.73
C SER A 172 13.84 12.67 12.78
N GLU A 173 14.09 12.18 13.98
CA GLU A 173 14.74 10.89 14.23
C GLU A 173 13.88 9.71 13.73
N GLN A 174 12.55 9.88 13.63
CA GLN A 174 11.64 8.85 13.09
C GLN A 174 11.91 8.55 11.61
N MET A 175 12.63 9.42 10.90
CA MET A 175 13.11 9.16 9.54
C MET A 175 13.96 7.90 9.40
N LYS A 176 14.52 7.41 10.50
CA LYS A 176 15.22 6.11 10.53
C LYS A 176 14.31 4.94 10.16
N ALA A 177 12.98 5.07 10.30
CA ALA A 177 12.02 4.04 9.88
C ALA A 177 12.07 3.76 8.38
N PHE A 178 12.38 4.75 7.55
CA PHE A 178 12.53 4.58 6.10
C PHE A 178 13.86 3.89 5.69
N LYS A 179 14.84 3.80 6.59
CA LYS A 179 16.18 3.27 6.29
C LYS A 179 16.25 1.77 6.58
N ILE A 180 15.83 0.94 5.63
CA ILE A 180 15.84 -0.53 5.76
C ILE A 180 17.26 -1.13 5.73
N ALA A 181 18.27 -0.38 5.26
CA ALA A 181 19.65 -0.85 5.19
C ALA A 181 20.26 -1.22 6.56
N GLY A 182 19.74 -0.62 7.65
CA GLY A 182 20.16 -0.91 9.02
C GLY A 182 19.59 -2.20 9.61
N GLU A 183 18.68 -2.88 8.93
CA GLU A 183 18.13 -4.15 9.39
C GLU A 183 19.16 -5.28 9.25
N PRO A 184 19.15 -6.27 10.18
CA PRO A 184 20.00 -7.45 10.08
C PRO A 184 19.80 -8.21 8.77
N GLU A 185 20.86 -8.77 8.21
CA GLU A 185 20.77 -9.51 6.94
C GLU A 185 19.73 -10.63 6.95
N PRO A 186 19.63 -11.49 8.00
CA PRO A 186 18.60 -12.54 8.04
C PRO A 186 17.16 -11.99 7.98
N VAL A 187 16.92 -10.78 8.50
CA VAL A 187 15.62 -10.11 8.40
C VAL A 187 15.35 -9.69 6.97
N LYS A 188 16.32 -9.04 6.31
CA LYS A 188 16.20 -8.63 4.91
C LYS A 188 15.97 -9.81 3.96
N GLU A 189 16.72 -10.90 4.15
CA GLU A 189 16.59 -12.13 3.38
C GLU A 189 15.19 -12.74 3.51
N ARG A 190 14.60 -12.73 4.71
CA ARG A 190 13.24 -13.23 4.96
C ARG A 190 12.20 -12.48 4.14
N TYR A 191 12.29 -11.16 4.02
CA TYR A 191 11.39 -10.35 3.19
C TYR A 191 11.67 -10.47 1.68
N GLY A 192 12.89 -10.84 1.28
CA GLY A 192 13.33 -10.99 -0.10
C GLY A 192 13.97 -9.74 -0.69
N ASP A 193 14.97 -9.96 -1.54
CA ASP A 193 15.69 -8.89 -2.23
C ASP A 193 14.94 -8.42 -3.50
N ASN A 194 13.73 -7.94 -3.31
CA ASN A 194 12.90 -7.37 -4.37
C ASN A 194 12.14 -6.14 -3.85
N GLY A 195 11.56 -5.35 -4.77
CA GLY A 195 10.90 -4.10 -4.40
C GLY A 195 9.71 -4.28 -3.45
N PHE A 196 8.91 -5.33 -3.62
CA PHE A 196 7.76 -5.59 -2.76
C PHE A 196 8.18 -6.02 -1.35
N GLY A 197 9.14 -6.96 -1.24
CA GLY A 197 9.66 -7.40 0.04
C GLY A 197 10.30 -6.26 0.84
N LYS A 198 11.12 -5.44 0.17
CA LYS A 198 11.67 -4.21 0.77
C LYS A 198 10.58 -3.24 1.22
N GLY A 199 9.51 -3.11 0.43
CA GLY A 199 8.34 -2.31 0.80
C GLY A 199 7.60 -2.84 2.03
N CYS A 200 7.41 -4.16 2.13
CA CYS A 200 6.82 -4.80 3.30
C CYS A 200 7.70 -4.61 4.56
N LEU A 201 9.02 -4.75 4.43
CA LEU A 201 9.96 -4.48 5.52
C LEU A 201 9.88 -3.03 5.99
N MET A 202 9.78 -2.08 5.05
CA MET A 202 9.59 -0.67 5.38
C MET A 202 8.24 -0.43 6.06
N ALA A 203 7.17 -1.07 5.58
CA ALA A 203 5.84 -0.97 6.18
C ALA A 203 5.86 -1.42 7.65
N ARG A 204 6.51 -2.54 7.97
CA ARG A 204 6.69 -3.01 9.35
C ARG A 204 7.38 -1.95 10.21
N ARG A 205 8.47 -1.34 9.73
CA ARG A 205 9.20 -0.29 10.44
C ARG A 205 8.37 0.98 10.68
N LEU A 206 7.57 1.36 9.70
CA LEU A 206 6.67 2.50 9.80
C LEU A 206 5.54 2.25 10.80
N VAL A 207 4.99 1.05 10.82
CA VAL A 207 4.01 0.62 11.82
C VAL A 207 4.60 0.63 13.22
N GLU A 208 5.86 0.17 13.40
CA GLU A 208 6.55 0.20 14.71
C GLU A 208 6.67 1.62 15.29
N VAL A 209 6.86 2.64 14.46
CA VAL A 209 6.92 4.03 14.95
C VAL A 209 5.54 4.67 15.03
N GLY A 210 4.47 3.95 14.67
CA GLY A 210 3.08 4.36 14.84
C GLY A 210 2.46 5.05 13.64
N VAL A 211 3.00 4.92 12.44
CA VAL A 211 2.35 5.43 11.21
C VAL A 211 1.01 4.70 11.00
N PRO A 212 -0.12 5.43 10.96
CA PRO A 212 -1.44 4.81 10.98
C PRO A 212 -1.84 4.14 9.67
N PHE A 213 -1.25 4.51 8.54
CA PHE A 213 -1.57 3.89 7.25
C PHE A 213 -0.35 3.78 6.33
N VAL A 214 -0.06 2.56 5.88
CA VAL A 214 1.00 2.28 4.91
C VAL A 214 0.44 1.44 3.79
N GLU A 215 0.62 1.86 2.55
CA GLU A 215 0.24 1.12 1.35
C GLU A 215 1.49 0.61 0.64
N VAL A 216 1.56 -0.69 0.37
CA VAL A 216 2.66 -1.31 -0.38
C VAL A 216 2.12 -1.84 -1.69
N ASN A 217 2.67 -1.38 -2.80
CA ASN A 217 2.19 -1.71 -4.13
C ASN A 217 2.98 -2.86 -4.77
N LEU A 218 2.27 -3.88 -5.25
CA LEU A 218 2.80 -4.93 -6.11
C LEU A 218 2.03 -4.92 -7.43
N GLY A 219 2.60 -4.30 -8.46
CA GLY A 219 1.98 -4.19 -9.78
C GLY A 219 2.12 -5.43 -10.67
N GLY A 220 1.55 -5.34 -11.89
CA GLY A 220 1.73 -6.34 -12.95
C GLY A 220 0.82 -7.57 -12.83
N TRP A 221 -0.40 -7.40 -12.35
CA TRP A 221 -1.42 -8.44 -12.24
C TRP A 221 -2.40 -8.47 -13.42
N ASP A 222 -2.26 -7.55 -14.38
CA ASP A 222 -3.11 -7.46 -15.57
C ASP A 222 -2.62 -8.39 -16.68
N ASN A 223 -2.89 -9.70 -16.52
CA ASN A 223 -2.33 -10.75 -17.38
C ASN A 223 -3.38 -11.29 -18.33
N HIS A 224 -3.56 -10.62 -19.48
CA HIS A 224 -4.39 -11.05 -20.59
C HIS A 224 -3.77 -12.18 -21.44
N GLN A 225 -2.52 -12.54 -21.16
CA GLN A 225 -1.76 -13.60 -21.80
C GLN A 225 -0.93 -14.35 -20.78
N ASN A 226 -0.77 -15.66 -20.96
CA ASN A 226 0.13 -16.52 -20.19
C ASN A 226 0.04 -16.30 -18.66
N ILE A 227 -1.18 -16.20 -18.12
CA ILE A 227 -1.39 -15.80 -16.72
C ILE A 227 -0.73 -16.78 -15.73
N HIS A 228 -0.83 -18.08 -15.94
CA HIS A 228 -0.33 -19.06 -14.98
C HIS A 228 1.20 -19.09 -14.88
N PRO A 229 1.98 -19.13 -15.98
CA PRO A 229 3.43 -18.96 -15.88
C PRO A 229 3.83 -17.62 -15.23
N THR A 230 3.17 -16.53 -15.60
CA THR A 230 3.46 -15.21 -15.03
C THR A 230 3.20 -15.17 -13.52
N LEU A 231 2.10 -15.75 -13.07
CA LEU A 231 1.81 -15.84 -11.63
C LEU A 231 2.81 -16.72 -10.90
N LYS A 232 3.04 -17.95 -11.43
CA LYS A 232 3.92 -18.93 -10.80
C LYS A 232 5.36 -18.44 -10.66
N ASP A 233 5.93 -17.89 -11.73
CA ASP A 233 7.35 -17.61 -11.79
C ASP A 233 7.73 -16.20 -11.30
N ASN A 234 6.79 -15.24 -11.37
CA ASN A 234 7.12 -13.84 -11.11
C ASN A 234 6.30 -13.16 -9.99
N LYS A 235 5.02 -13.55 -9.79
CA LYS A 235 4.14 -12.80 -8.87
C LYS A 235 3.96 -13.49 -7.53
N LEU A 236 3.58 -14.77 -7.55
CA LEU A 236 3.27 -15.49 -6.32
C LEU A 236 4.48 -15.70 -5.42
N PRO A 237 5.70 -16.01 -5.91
CA PRO A 237 6.86 -16.11 -5.03
C PRO A 237 7.19 -14.80 -4.32
N VAL A 238 7.07 -13.66 -5.03
CA VAL A 238 7.32 -12.33 -4.46
C VAL A 238 6.26 -11.96 -3.42
N LEU A 239 4.99 -12.21 -3.73
CA LEU A 239 3.88 -11.98 -2.81
C LEU A 239 3.99 -12.88 -1.58
N ASP A 240 4.20 -14.17 -1.78
CA ASP A 240 4.29 -15.18 -0.74
C ASP A 240 5.38 -14.84 0.28
N GLN A 241 6.58 -14.53 -0.21
CA GLN A 241 7.71 -14.19 0.64
C GLN A 241 7.51 -12.88 1.41
N GLY A 242 7.19 -11.79 0.72
CA GLY A 242 7.09 -10.47 1.34
C GLY A 242 5.93 -10.34 2.32
N MET A 243 4.75 -10.86 1.95
CA MET A 243 3.55 -10.78 2.78
C MET A 243 3.62 -11.71 4.00
N SER A 244 4.11 -12.95 3.83
CA SER A 244 4.27 -13.87 4.96
C SER A 244 5.28 -13.36 5.98
N ALA A 245 6.40 -12.80 5.50
CA ALA A 245 7.40 -12.18 6.37
C ALA A 245 6.81 -11.00 7.16
N LEU A 246 5.96 -10.17 6.53
CA LEU A 246 5.29 -9.07 7.21
C LEU A 246 4.35 -9.54 8.31
N VAL A 247 3.49 -10.52 8.03
CA VAL A 247 2.56 -11.08 9.01
C VAL A 247 3.31 -11.68 10.18
N GLU A 248 4.30 -12.53 9.90
CA GLU A 248 5.11 -13.20 10.92
C GLU A 248 5.89 -12.20 11.80
N ASP A 249 6.51 -11.17 11.20
CA ASP A 249 7.30 -10.18 11.93
C ASP A 249 6.42 -9.29 12.82
N LEU A 250 5.23 -8.90 12.35
CA LEU A 250 4.26 -8.18 13.16
C LEU A 250 3.71 -9.03 14.31
N GLU A 251 3.48 -10.32 14.09
CA GLU A 251 3.05 -11.25 15.15
C GLU A 251 4.15 -11.41 16.21
N GLN A 252 5.39 -11.70 15.80
CA GLN A 252 6.54 -11.86 16.71
C GLN A 252 6.82 -10.60 17.54
N ARG A 253 6.44 -9.42 17.04
CA ARG A 253 6.59 -8.13 17.73
C ARG A 253 5.35 -7.72 18.52
N GLU A 254 4.34 -8.56 18.59
CA GLU A 254 3.05 -8.26 19.22
C GLU A 254 2.32 -7.03 18.62
N LEU A 255 2.65 -6.67 17.37
CA LEU A 255 2.03 -5.55 16.65
C LEU A 255 0.82 -5.98 15.84
N LEU A 256 0.70 -7.27 15.49
CA LEU A 256 -0.40 -7.76 14.65
C LEU A 256 -1.78 -7.58 15.29
N LYS A 257 -1.87 -7.61 16.61
CA LYS A 257 -3.12 -7.38 17.36
C LYS A 257 -3.72 -5.98 17.15
N ASP A 258 -2.86 -4.99 16.82
CA ASP A 258 -3.25 -3.59 16.63
C ASP A 258 -3.10 -3.15 15.14
N THR A 259 -2.77 -4.10 14.25
CA THR A 259 -2.51 -3.83 12.83
C THR A 259 -3.38 -4.69 11.94
N ALA A 260 -4.21 -4.06 11.10
CA ALA A 260 -4.93 -4.75 10.03
C ALA A 260 -4.12 -4.74 8.75
N ILE A 261 -3.90 -5.90 8.14
CA ILE A 261 -3.28 -6.05 6.82
C ILE A 261 -4.39 -6.39 5.82
N ILE A 262 -4.56 -5.56 4.79
CA ILE A 262 -5.55 -5.78 3.73
C ILE A 262 -4.81 -6.02 2.43
N TRP A 263 -4.95 -7.22 1.85
CA TRP A 263 -4.49 -7.51 0.50
C TRP A 263 -5.67 -7.43 -0.46
N MET A 264 -5.60 -6.56 -1.44
CA MET A 264 -6.69 -6.36 -2.40
C MET A 264 -6.18 -5.94 -3.77
N GLY A 265 -7.03 -6.16 -4.78
CA GLY A 265 -6.93 -5.56 -6.11
C GLY A 265 -8.24 -4.88 -6.44
N GLU A 266 -8.26 -4.09 -7.51
CA GLU A 266 -9.42 -3.31 -7.93
C GLU A 266 -10.59 -4.14 -8.46
N PHE A 267 -10.31 -5.33 -9.00
CA PHE A 267 -11.23 -6.38 -9.41
C PHE A 267 -10.44 -7.67 -9.72
N SER A 268 -11.12 -8.72 -10.12
CA SER A 268 -10.50 -9.99 -10.48
C SER A 268 -10.40 -10.20 -12.00
N ARG A 269 -10.15 -11.44 -12.37
CA ARG A 269 -10.02 -11.92 -13.75
C ARG A 269 -11.14 -12.90 -14.06
N THR A 270 -11.52 -12.99 -15.36
CA THR A 270 -12.59 -13.87 -15.81
C THR A 270 -12.38 -15.30 -15.34
N PRO A 271 -13.45 -16.01 -14.93
CA PRO A 271 -13.38 -17.45 -14.69
C PRO A 271 -12.86 -18.22 -15.90
N ARG A 272 -13.28 -17.85 -17.11
CA ARG A 272 -12.82 -18.46 -18.37
C ARG A 272 -11.41 -17.98 -18.73
N ILE A 273 -10.53 -18.90 -19.06
CA ILE A 273 -9.22 -18.64 -19.66
C ILE A 273 -9.46 -18.28 -21.13
N ASN A 274 -8.89 -17.19 -21.61
CA ASN A 274 -9.03 -16.73 -23.00
C ASN A 274 -8.11 -17.48 -23.96
N GLY A 275 -8.21 -17.19 -25.28
CA GLY A 275 -7.43 -17.87 -26.33
C GLY A 275 -5.92 -17.65 -26.26
N ASN A 276 -5.45 -16.67 -25.47
CA ASN A 276 -4.03 -16.35 -25.23
C ASN A 276 -3.50 -16.93 -23.91
N ALA A 277 -4.20 -17.92 -23.33
CA ALA A 277 -3.88 -18.48 -22.01
C ALA A 277 -3.85 -17.43 -20.88
N GLY A 278 -4.61 -16.35 -21.02
CA GLY A 278 -4.78 -15.28 -20.06
C GLY A 278 -6.20 -15.22 -19.49
N ARG A 279 -6.47 -14.23 -18.66
CA ARG A 279 -7.79 -13.92 -18.14
C ARG A 279 -8.07 -12.43 -18.27
N ASP A 280 -9.29 -12.08 -18.65
CA ASP A 280 -9.70 -10.70 -18.86
C ASP A 280 -10.30 -10.09 -17.58
N HIS A 281 -10.73 -8.83 -17.62
CA HIS A 281 -11.29 -8.14 -16.46
C HIS A 281 -12.61 -8.75 -15.99
N TRP A 282 -12.76 -8.91 -14.68
CA TRP A 282 -13.94 -9.45 -14.05
C TRP A 282 -14.24 -8.79 -12.70
N ALA A 283 -15.26 -7.96 -12.69
CA ALA A 283 -15.64 -7.19 -11.52
C ALA A 283 -16.80 -7.79 -10.70
N ARG A 284 -17.42 -8.89 -11.17
CA ARG A 284 -18.65 -9.42 -10.59
C ARG A 284 -18.42 -10.32 -9.38
N SER A 285 -17.20 -10.85 -9.21
CA SER A 285 -16.87 -11.73 -8.09
C SER A 285 -15.35 -11.88 -7.96
N TRP A 286 -14.82 -11.61 -6.76
CA TRP A 286 -13.41 -11.89 -6.43
C TRP A 286 -13.19 -12.05 -4.93
N SER A 287 -11.93 -12.31 -4.55
CA SER A 287 -11.50 -12.48 -3.16
C SER A 287 -10.50 -11.40 -2.75
N VAL A 288 -10.59 -10.96 -1.53
CA VAL A 288 -9.63 -10.12 -0.81
C VAL A 288 -9.30 -10.78 0.53
#